data_805a21ecb843601dd4c2282711ab957e
#
_entry.id   805a21ecb843601dd4c2282711ab957e
#
_cell.length_a   1.000
_cell.length_b   1.000
_cell.length_c   1.000
_cell.angle_alpha   90.00
_cell.angle_beta   90.00
_cell.angle_gamma   90.00
#
_symmetry.space_group_name_H-M   'P 1'
#
loop_
_entity.id
_entity.type
_entity.pdbx_description
1 polymer ?
#
loop_
_entity_poly.entity_id
_entity_poly.type
_entity_poly.pdbx_seq_one_letter_code
_entity_poly.pdbx_strand_id
1 'polypeptide(L)'
;MSIDFFDPSSTEDESEVSKLMNNLGQKAELEGLLVELREKLTNMDANTPVLERSDLELDIAHTLQQLERGHEAWPVARAVFDIFVKHQKWQQAAIACDVMYQSDQSDSLIALGNGIWLAVTFPIDPEVTINLLAHVVDDTPDDSDGAAVSAATALFIADTRCEDGPDKKRLHFFASQLLGKVARRHSEVETQDQFDFWIEKLELNDPDKFLVRLRNIVDVLAQENWWIDRDAIRNSIED
;
A
#
# COMPACT_ATOMS: atom_id res chain seq x y z
N MET A 1 -1.97 -27.03 -8.58
CA MET A 1 -2.56 -26.10 -9.55
C MET A 1 -1.41 -25.53 -10.36
N SER A 2 -1.32 -25.80 -11.67
CA SER A 2 -0.18 -25.40 -12.50
C SER A 2 -0.32 -23.91 -12.79
N ILE A 3 0.67 -23.11 -12.42
CA ILE A 3 0.72 -21.68 -12.77
C ILE A 3 1.45 -21.61 -14.11
N ASP A 4 0.73 -21.25 -15.19
CA ASP A 4 1.31 -21.00 -16.51
C ASP A 4 2.13 -19.70 -16.46
N PHE A 5 3.42 -19.82 -16.63
CA PHE A 5 4.42 -18.79 -16.36
C PHE A 5 4.76 -17.90 -17.57
N PHE A 6 4.16 -18.07 -18.77
CA PHE A 6 4.57 -17.32 -19.95
C PHE A 6 3.44 -17.08 -20.96
N ASP A 7 2.99 -15.83 -21.08
CA ASP A 7 2.46 -15.30 -22.34
C ASP A 7 3.18 -13.99 -22.69
N PRO A 8 4.07 -13.96 -23.71
CA PRO A 8 4.79 -12.75 -24.10
C PRO A 8 4.11 -11.97 -25.23
N SER A 9 2.81 -12.09 -25.44
CA SER A 9 2.14 -11.44 -26.55
C SER A 9 1.09 -10.42 -26.11
N SER A 10 1.50 -9.21 -25.75
CA SER A 10 0.76 -7.96 -26.03
C SER A 10 1.57 -6.72 -25.66
N THR A 11 2.57 -6.40 -26.44
CA THR A 11 3.05 -5.02 -26.55
C THR A 11 2.45 -4.44 -27.82
N GLU A 12 1.22 -3.95 -27.73
CA GLU A 12 0.80 -2.91 -28.66
C GLU A 12 1.66 -1.68 -28.33
N ASP A 13 2.47 -1.31 -29.28
CA ASP A 13 3.34 -0.14 -29.22
C ASP A 13 2.43 1.11 -29.32
N GLU A 14 1.80 1.48 -28.17
CA GLU A 14 1.11 2.77 -28.09
C GLU A 14 2.13 3.85 -28.42
N SER A 15 1.87 4.63 -29.48
CA SER A 15 2.77 5.70 -29.87
C SER A 15 2.99 6.64 -28.67
N GLU A 16 4.21 7.18 -28.52
CA GLU A 16 4.54 8.13 -27.44
C GLU A 16 3.54 9.30 -27.37
N VAL A 17 3.01 9.70 -28.53
CA VAL A 17 1.96 10.74 -28.63
C VAL A 17 0.65 10.29 -27.99
N SER A 18 0.24 9.02 -28.14
CA SER A 18 -0.98 8.50 -27.52
C SER A 18 -0.83 8.45 -25.99
N LYS A 19 0.33 8.00 -25.49
CA LYS A 19 0.65 7.99 -24.05
C LYS A 19 0.62 9.41 -23.47
N LEU A 20 1.23 10.36 -24.18
CA LEU A 20 1.24 11.77 -23.77
C LEU A 20 -0.19 12.37 -23.71
N MET A 21 -1.02 12.10 -24.72
CA MET A 21 -2.40 12.58 -24.76
C MET A 21 -3.25 11.95 -23.66
N ASN A 22 -3.08 10.64 -23.38
CA ASN A 22 -3.78 9.97 -22.30
C ASN A 22 -3.38 10.56 -20.92
N ASN A 23 -2.09 10.81 -20.70
CA ASN A 23 -1.59 11.43 -19.46
C ASN A 23 -2.15 12.86 -19.27
N LEU A 24 -2.20 13.66 -20.35
CA LEU A 24 -2.77 15.01 -20.31
C LEU A 24 -4.28 14.96 -20.01
N GLY A 25 -5.00 14.02 -20.61
CA GLY A 25 -6.43 13.81 -20.34
C GLY A 25 -6.68 13.44 -18.89
N GLN A 26 -5.96 12.46 -18.36
CA GLN A 26 -6.05 12.02 -16.97
C GLN A 26 -5.72 13.16 -15.98
N LYS A 27 -4.69 13.95 -16.28
CA LYS A 27 -4.32 15.09 -15.44
C LYS A 27 -5.43 16.17 -15.42
N ALA A 28 -6.06 16.44 -16.57
CA ALA A 28 -7.17 17.40 -16.64
C ALA A 28 -8.40 16.91 -15.86
N GLU A 29 -8.70 15.61 -15.88
CA GLU A 29 -9.77 15.00 -15.09
C GLU A 29 -9.48 15.11 -13.58
N LEU A 30 -8.27 14.84 -13.15
CA LEU A 30 -7.85 14.97 -11.74
C LEU A 30 -7.90 16.43 -11.26
N GLU A 31 -7.50 17.42 -12.09
CA GLU A 31 -7.63 18.83 -11.74
C GLU A 31 -9.12 19.24 -11.61
N GLY A 32 -9.98 18.74 -12.50
CA GLY A 32 -11.42 18.92 -12.40
C GLY A 32 -12.00 18.35 -11.10
N LEU A 33 -11.64 17.11 -10.77
CA LEU A 33 -12.03 16.46 -9.54
C LEU A 33 -11.56 17.23 -8.29
N LEU A 34 -10.32 17.72 -8.31
CA LEU A 34 -9.78 18.53 -7.21
C LEU A 34 -10.59 19.80 -6.96
N VAL A 35 -11.02 20.46 -8.04
CA VAL A 35 -11.88 21.66 -7.94
C VAL A 35 -13.21 21.28 -7.29
N GLU A 36 -13.87 20.23 -7.76
CA GLU A 36 -15.15 19.75 -7.20
C GLU A 36 -15.05 19.38 -5.72
N LEU A 37 -14.00 18.66 -5.32
CA LEU A 37 -13.78 18.26 -3.93
C LEU A 37 -13.54 19.48 -3.02
N ARG A 38 -12.78 20.48 -3.49
CA ARG A 38 -12.52 21.72 -2.75
C ARG A 38 -13.79 22.60 -2.62
N GLU A 39 -14.61 22.67 -3.66
CA GLU A 39 -15.92 23.35 -3.60
C GLU A 39 -16.86 22.64 -2.60
N LYS A 40 -16.91 21.33 -2.64
CA LYS A 40 -17.68 20.52 -1.70
C LYS A 40 -17.23 20.77 -0.26
N LEU A 41 -15.91 20.79 0.00
CA LEU A 41 -15.36 21.07 1.32
C LEU A 41 -15.72 22.49 1.80
N THR A 42 -15.65 23.48 0.91
CA THR A 42 -15.97 24.88 1.22
C THR A 42 -17.46 25.07 1.55
N ASN A 43 -18.32 24.31 0.89
CA ASN A 43 -19.77 24.36 1.07
C ASN A 43 -20.30 23.47 2.20
N MET A 44 -19.43 22.72 2.88
CA MET A 44 -19.82 21.90 4.04
C MET A 44 -20.33 22.75 5.19
N ASP A 45 -21.43 22.32 5.82
CA ASP A 45 -21.96 22.93 7.03
C ASP A 45 -20.94 22.91 8.17
N ALA A 46 -20.92 23.96 8.98
CA ALA A 46 -20.03 24.03 10.14
C ALA A 46 -20.26 22.91 11.17
N ASN A 47 -21.46 22.30 11.17
CA ASN A 47 -21.81 21.19 12.04
C ASN A 47 -21.55 19.79 11.41
N THR A 48 -21.01 19.73 10.20
CA THR A 48 -20.67 18.45 9.56
C THR A 48 -19.76 17.63 10.48
N PRO A 49 -20.05 16.33 10.69
CA PRO A 49 -19.20 15.47 11.50
C PRO A 49 -17.75 15.49 11.06
N VAL A 50 -16.83 15.51 12.03
CA VAL A 50 -15.40 15.61 11.75
C VAL A 50 -14.90 14.50 10.83
N LEU A 51 -15.40 13.28 10.97
CA LEU A 51 -15.02 12.14 10.11
C LEU A 51 -15.43 12.35 8.66
N GLU A 52 -16.64 12.83 8.40
CA GLU A 52 -17.11 13.10 7.04
C GLU A 52 -16.27 14.19 6.36
N ARG A 53 -15.89 15.22 7.11
CA ARG A 53 -14.96 16.25 6.64
C ARG A 53 -13.59 15.66 6.35
N SER A 54 -13.07 14.81 7.26
CA SER A 54 -11.75 14.20 7.11
C SER A 54 -11.69 13.20 5.96
N ASP A 55 -12.77 12.47 5.68
CA ASP A 55 -12.86 11.61 4.50
C ASP A 55 -12.70 12.43 3.21
N LEU A 56 -13.40 13.59 3.12
CA LEU A 56 -13.27 14.47 1.96
C LEU A 56 -11.88 15.13 1.85
N GLU A 57 -11.26 15.48 2.98
CA GLU A 57 -9.88 16.00 3.01
C GLU A 57 -8.88 14.91 2.59
N LEU A 58 -9.12 13.64 2.92
CA LEU A 58 -8.31 12.51 2.45
C LEU A 58 -8.44 12.34 0.92
N ASP A 59 -9.65 12.44 0.37
CA ASP A 59 -9.86 12.40 -1.08
C ASP A 59 -9.11 13.54 -1.80
N ILE A 60 -9.10 14.74 -1.22
CA ILE A 60 -8.33 15.89 -1.73
C ILE A 60 -6.83 15.57 -1.69
N ALA A 61 -6.32 15.04 -0.57
CA ALA A 61 -4.91 14.70 -0.43
C ALA A 61 -4.49 13.63 -1.45
N HIS A 62 -5.31 12.60 -1.65
CA HIS A 62 -5.06 11.56 -2.64
C HIS A 62 -5.07 12.13 -4.07
N THR A 63 -6.04 12.96 -4.41
CA THR A 63 -6.06 13.63 -5.73
C THR A 63 -4.84 14.53 -5.96
N LEU A 64 -4.40 15.25 -4.93
CA LEU A 64 -3.17 16.06 -4.99
C LEU A 64 -1.92 15.19 -5.20
N GLN A 65 -1.84 14.04 -4.54
CA GLN A 65 -0.75 13.10 -4.71
C GLN A 65 -0.73 12.56 -6.16
N GLN A 66 -1.90 12.15 -6.71
CA GLN A 66 -2.00 11.70 -8.09
C GLN A 66 -1.63 12.79 -9.12
N LEU A 67 -1.78 14.06 -8.76
CA LEU A 67 -1.32 15.22 -9.54
C LEU A 67 0.16 15.54 -9.35
N GLU A 68 0.92 14.68 -8.65
CA GLU A 68 2.34 14.90 -8.31
C GLU A 68 2.57 16.18 -7.47
N ARG A 69 1.53 16.59 -6.70
CA ARG A 69 1.56 17.75 -5.80
C ARG A 69 1.77 17.31 -4.35
N GLY A 70 2.77 16.44 -4.13
CA GLY A 70 3.02 15.81 -2.83
C GLY A 70 3.23 16.79 -1.68
N HIS A 71 3.86 17.94 -1.92
CA HIS A 71 4.05 19.00 -0.92
C HIS A 71 2.74 19.64 -0.42
N GLU A 72 1.66 19.57 -1.22
CA GLU A 72 0.31 19.99 -0.82
C GLU A 72 -0.48 18.83 -0.21
N ALA A 73 -0.29 17.60 -0.72
CA ALA A 73 -0.98 16.41 -0.25
C ALA A 73 -0.57 16.04 1.19
N TRP A 74 0.72 16.09 1.47
CA TRP A 74 1.29 15.67 2.75
C TRP A 74 0.64 16.33 3.98
N PRO A 75 0.58 17.67 4.11
CA PRO A 75 0.02 18.29 5.31
C PRO A 75 -1.45 17.98 5.50
N VAL A 76 -2.21 17.79 4.42
CA VAL A 76 -3.63 17.41 4.49
C VAL A 76 -3.76 15.97 4.99
N ALA A 77 -3.06 15.03 4.37
CA ALA A 77 -3.07 13.61 4.78
C ALA A 77 -2.60 13.44 6.23
N ARG A 78 -1.56 14.19 6.66
CA ARG A 78 -1.03 14.12 8.02
C ARG A 78 -2.05 14.61 9.06
N ALA A 79 -2.79 15.67 8.76
CA ALA A 79 -3.80 16.21 9.66
C ALA A 79 -4.98 15.24 9.87
N VAL A 80 -5.47 14.61 8.80
CA VAL A 80 -6.58 13.66 8.88
C VAL A 80 -6.16 12.32 9.49
N PHE A 81 -4.90 11.91 9.34
CA PHE A 81 -4.36 10.71 9.98
C PHE A 81 -4.62 10.70 11.49
N ASP A 82 -4.28 11.76 12.20
CA ASP A 82 -4.47 11.87 13.66
C ASP A 82 -5.95 11.78 14.04
N ILE A 83 -6.84 12.33 13.21
CA ILE A 83 -8.30 12.23 13.42
C ILE A 83 -8.75 10.79 13.25
N PHE A 84 -8.34 10.11 12.18
CA PHE A 84 -8.71 8.72 11.94
C PHE A 84 -8.19 7.78 13.02
N VAL A 85 -6.96 7.93 13.47
CA VAL A 85 -6.39 7.15 14.58
C VAL A 85 -7.22 7.35 15.86
N LYS A 86 -7.52 8.60 16.22
CA LYS A 86 -8.34 8.95 17.39
C LYS A 86 -9.73 8.31 17.35
N HIS A 87 -10.30 8.15 16.16
CA HIS A 87 -11.63 7.57 15.95
C HIS A 87 -11.60 6.10 15.53
N GLN A 88 -10.43 5.43 15.62
CA GLN A 88 -10.24 4.02 15.27
C GLN A 88 -10.65 3.70 13.81
N LYS A 89 -10.51 4.65 12.91
CA LYS A 89 -10.72 4.49 11.46
C LYS A 89 -9.44 4.01 10.80
N TRP A 90 -9.07 2.76 11.11
CA TRP A 90 -7.78 2.18 10.78
C TRP A 90 -7.49 2.13 9.28
N GLN A 91 -8.51 1.82 8.47
CA GLN A 91 -8.37 1.81 7.01
C GLN A 91 -8.05 3.19 6.46
N GLN A 92 -8.80 4.22 6.87
CA GLN A 92 -8.55 5.59 6.44
C GLN A 92 -7.19 6.10 6.93
N ALA A 93 -6.79 5.72 8.15
CA ALA A 93 -5.45 6.05 8.66
C ALA A 93 -4.35 5.38 7.83
N ALA A 94 -4.52 4.12 7.42
CA ALA A 94 -3.58 3.43 6.54
C ALA A 94 -3.52 4.05 5.14
N ILE A 95 -4.66 4.45 4.56
CA ILE A 95 -4.72 5.17 3.27
C ILE A 95 -4.03 6.53 3.39
N ALA A 96 -4.23 7.26 4.50
CA ALA A 96 -3.52 8.53 4.72
C ALA A 96 -1.99 8.33 4.77
N CYS A 97 -1.53 7.23 5.37
CA CYS A 97 -0.10 6.85 5.35
C CYS A 97 0.40 6.57 3.92
N ASP A 98 -0.39 5.88 3.10
CA ASP A 98 -0.05 5.61 1.71
C ASP A 98 0.09 6.90 0.89
N VAL A 99 -0.87 7.82 1.03
CA VAL A 99 -0.79 9.16 0.40
C VAL A 99 0.46 9.92 0.86
N MET A 100 0.77 9.89 2.16
CA MET A 100 1.97 10.54 2.68
C MET A 100 3.24 9.89 2.15
N TYR A 101 3.31 8.57 2.09
CA TYR A 101 4.47 7.88 1.53
C TYR A 101 4.69 8.29 0.07
N GLN A 102 3.67 8.23 -0.76
CA GLN A 102 3.73 8.59 -2.19
C GLN A 102 3.91 10.10 -2.44
N SER A 103 3.81 10.93 -1.41
CA SER A 103 4.07 12.37 -1.48
C SER A 103 5.56 12.73 -1.51
N ASP A 104 6.46 11.76 -1.29
CA ASP A 104 7.93 11.89 -1.35
C ASP A 104 8.48 13.06 -0.51
N GLN A 105 8.09 13.08 0.77
CA GLN A 105 8.59 14.05 1.75
C GLN A 105 9.60 13.38 2.70
N SER A 106 10.25 14.16 3.56
CA SER A 106 11.30 13.67 4.47
C SER A 106 10.90 12.47 5.34
N ASP A 107 9.63 12.41 5.75
CA ASP A 107 9.12 11.38 6.66
C ASP A 107 8.27 10.30 5.91
N SER A 108 8.39 10.20 4.59
CA SER A 108 7.62 9.25 3.77
C SER A 108 7.82 7.79 4.19
N LEU A 109 9.05 7.38 4.51
CA LEU A 109 9.32 6.02 5.01
C LEU A 109 8.67 5.77 6.39
N ILE A 110 8.63 6.80 7.24
CA ILE A 110 7.96 6.72 8.54
C ILE A 110 6.46 6.53 8.35
N ALA A 111 5.86 7.25 7.39
CA ALA A 111 4.46 7.07 7.01
C ALA A 111 4.20 5.63 6.56
N LEU A 112 5.04 5.09 5.66
CA LEU A 112 4.92 3.70 5.18
C LEU A 112 4.97 2.70 6.34
N GLY A 113 5.92 2.86 7.28
CA GLY A 113 6.03 1.99 8.45
C GLY A 113 4.78 2.01 9.33
N ASN A 114 4.23 3.20 9.62
CA ASN A 114 2.98 3.36 10.38
C ASN A 114 1.79 2.75 9.62
N GLY A 115 1.70 2.97 8.31
CA GLY A 115 0.65 2.44 7.45
C GLY A 115 0.64 0.92 7.39
N ILE A 116 1.80 0.28 7.17
CA ILE A 116 1.92 -1.19 7.14
C ILE A 116 1.55 -1.78 8.51
N TRP A 117 2.01 -1.17 9.61
CA TRP A 117 1.67 -1.67 10.93
C TRP A 117 0.15 -1.67 11.15
N LEU A 118 -0.54 -0.59 10.83
CA LEU A 118 -2.00 -0.51 10.91
C LEU A 118 -2.66 -1.55 10.00
N ALA A 119 -2.22 -1.64 8.76
CA ALA A 119 -2.80 -2.50 7.74
C ALA A 119 -2.66 -4.00 8.05
N VAL A 120 -1.56 -4.41 8.69
CA VAL A 120 -1.35 -5.81 9.09
C VAL A 120 -2.03 -6.12 10.42
N THR A 121 -2.11 -5.16 11.33
CA THR A 121 -2.71 -5.35 12.67
C THR A 121 -4.24 -5.44 12.59
N PHE A 122 -4.89 -4.62 11.76
CA PHE A 122 -6.35 -4.54 11.69
C PHE A 122 -6.91 -5.21 10.43
N PRO A 123 -8.15 -5.74 10.50
CA PRO A 123 -8.83 -6.35 9.34
C PRO A 123 -9.38 -5.26 8.40
N ILE A 124 -8.48 -4.50 7.77
CA ILE A 124 -8.81 -3.52 6.75
C ILE A 124 -8.87 -4.16 5.36
N ASP A 125 -9.27 -3.40 4.35
CA ASP A 125 -9.29 -3.87 2.96
C ASP A 125 -7.94 -4.49 2.56
N PRO A 126 -7.92 -5.75 2.10
CA PRO A 126 -6.71 -6.44 1.68
C PRO A 126 -5.93 -5.69 0.59
N GLU A 127 -6.62 -5.00 -0.33
CA GLU A 127 -5.98 -4.24 -1.40
C GLU A 127 -5.10 -3.11 -0.85
N VAL A 128 -5.59 -2.37 0.15
CA VAL A 128 -4.81 -1.33 0.83
C VAL A 128 -3.55 -1.93 1.46
N THR A 129 -3.69 -3.08 2.14
CA THR A 129 -2.55 -3.77 2.77
C THR A 129 -1.52 -4.22 1.75
N ILE A 130 -1.98 -4.82 0.64
CA ILE A 130 -1.11 -5.34 -0.43
C ILE A 130 -0.36 -4.18 -1.12
N ASN A 131 -1.02 -3.06 -1.37
CA ASN A 131 -0.40 -1.89 -1.97
C ASN A 131 0.72 -1.30 -1.10
N LEU A 132 0.47 -1.17 0.21
CA LEU A 132 1.51 -0.71 1.15
C LEU A 132 2.72 -1.66 1.18
N LEU A 133 2.51 -2.98 1.13
CA LEU A 133 3.58 -3.97 1.08
C LEU A 133 4.32 -3.95 -0.27
N ALA A 134 3.63 -3.64 -1.37
CA ALA A 134 4.24 -3.53 -2.70
C ALA A 134 5.24 -2.37 -2.76
N HIS A 135 4.99 -1.25 -2.07
CA HIS A 135 5.96 -0.16 -1.97
C HIS A 135 7.29 -0.61 -1.37
N VAL A 136 7.28 -1.45 -0.33
CA VAL A 136 8.52 -2.01 0.23
C VAL A 136 9.26 -2.84 -0.81
N VAL A 137 8.51 -3.60 -1.62
CA VAL A 137 9.12 -4.39 -2.70
C VAL A 137 9.77 -3.50 -3.74
N ASP A 138 9.08 -2.44 -4.16
CA ASP A 138 9.57 -1.59 -5.26
C ASP A 138 10.77 -0.71 -4.84
N ASP A 139 10.84 -0.30 -3.59
CA ASP A 139 11.87 0.62 -3.09
C ASP A 139 13.09 -0.06 -2.44
N THR A 140 13.08 -1.41 -2.37
CA THR A 140 14.22 -2.13 -1.79
C THR A 140 15.16 -2.65 -2.88
N PRO A 141 16.48 -2.80 -2.58
CA PRO A 141 17.46 -3.40 -3.50
C PRO A 141 17.04 -4.79 -3.97
N ASP A 142 17.57 -5.20 -5.14
CA ASP A 142 17.21 -6.46 -5.79
C ASP A 142 17.45 -7.69 -4.91
N ASP A 143 18.49 -7.70 -4.11
CA ASP A 143 18.91 -8.77 -3.19
C ASP A 143 18.29 -8.66 -1.78
N SER A 144 17.23 -7.85 -1.61
CA SER A 144 16.63 -7.61 -0.32
C SER A 144 15.71 -8.75 0.14
N ASP A 145 16.08 -9.44 1.22
CA ASP A 145 15.17 -10.35 1.93
C ASP A 145 13.88 -9.65 2.39
N GLY A 146 13.94 -8.34 2.64
CA GLY A 146 12.79 -7.53 3.03
C GLY A 146 11.73 -7.47 1.94
N ALA A 147 12.13 -7.39 0.67
CA ALA A 147 11.22 -7.49 -0.47
C ALA A 147 10.52 -8.85 -0.51
N ALA A 148 11.28 -9.94 -0.29
CA ALA A 148 10.72 -11.29 -0.29
C ALA A 148 9.69 -11.49 0.84
N VAL A 149 9.98 -11.01 2.04
CA VAL A 149 9.07 -11.04 3.19
C VAL A 149 7.81 -10.23 2.92
N SER A 150 7.92 -9.02 2.36
CA SER A 150 6.78 -8.16 2.05
C SER A 150 5.89 -8.77 0.97
N ALA A 151 6.48 -9.34 -0.09
CA ALA A 151 5.73 -10.02 -1.15
C ALA A 151 5.03 -11.30 -0.67
N ALA A 152 5.71 -12.11 0.18
CA ALA A 152 5.09 -13.29 0.79
C ALA A 152 3.93 -12.89 1.73
N THR A 153 4.09 -11.79 2.48
CA THR A 153 3.01 -11.25 3.32
C THR A 153 1.84 -10.78 2.47
N ALA A 154 2.07 -10.10 1.34
CA ALA A 154 1.01 -9.67 0.43
C ALA A 154 0.19 -10.88 -0.08
N LEU A 155 0.86 -11.97 -0.46
CA LEU A 155 0.18 -13.19 -0.87
C LEU A 155 -0.61 -13.83 0.29
N PHE A 156 -0.06 -13.88 1.48
CA PHE A 156 -0.73 -14.38 2.68
C PHE A 156 -2.00 -13.55 3.01
N ILE A 157 -1.95 -12.23 2.88
CA ILE A 157 -3.11 -11.34 3.06
C ILE A 157 -4.19 -11.64 2.02
N ALA A 158 -3.81 -11.80 0.74
CA ALA A 158 -4.76 -12.15 -0.32
C ALA A 158 -5.46 -13.49 -0.05
N ASP A 159 -4.74 -14.48 0.48
CA ASP A 159 -5.29 -15.80 0.78
C ASP A 159 -6.22 -15.80 2.01
N THR A 160 -5.85 -15.04 3.05
CA THR A 160 -6.50 -15.16 4.37
C THR A 160 -7.59 -14.12 4.63
N ARG A 161 -7.53 -12.95 3.99
CA ARG A 161 -8.47 -11.84 4.24
C ARG A 161 -9.47 -11.62 3.13
N CYS A 162 -9.26 -12.18 1.93
CA CYS A 162 -10.23 -12.05 0.84
C CYS A 162 -11.28 -13.14 0.88
N GLU A 163 -12.55 -12.76 0.71
CA GLU A 163 -13.62 -13.73 0.45
C GLU A 163 -13.47 -14.34 -0.95
N ASP A 164 -13.93 -15.58 -1.11
CA ASP A 164 -13.84 -16.27 -2.40
C ASP A 164 -14.67 -15.52 -3.48
N GLY A 165 -13.97 -15.07 -4.52
CA GLY A 165 -14.59 -14.26 -5.57
C GLY A 165 -13.60 -13.72 -6.59
N PRO A 166 -14.06 -12.81 -7.48
CA PRO A 166 -13.22 -12.17 -8.49
C PRO A 166 -12.07 -11.37 -7.87
N ASP A 167 -12.33 -10.63 -6.78
CA ASP A 167 -11.35 -9.79 -6.11
C ASP A 167 -10.24 -10.60 -5.47
N LYS A 168 -10.56 -11.73 -4.82
CA LYS A 168 -9.54 -12.66 -4.32
C LYS A 168 -8.63 -13.14 -5.44
N LYS A 169 -9.21 -13.54 -6.58
CA LYS A 169 -8.42 -14.00 -7.73
C LYS A 169 -7.51 -12.91 -8.26
N ARG A 170 -8.01 -11.67 -8.37
CA ARG A 170 -7.25 -10.52 -8.82
C ARG A 170 -6.08 -10.20 -7.87
N LEU A 171 -6.36 -10.09 -6.58
CA LEU A 171 -5.36 -9.77 -5.57
C LEU A 171 -4.33 -10.88 -5.39
N HIS A 172 -4.78 -12.14 -5.39
CA HIS A 172 -3.88 -13.30 -5.35
C HIS A 172 -2.97 -13.34 -6.57
N PHE A 173 -3.51 -13.08 -7.78
CA PHE A 173 -2.70 -13.00 -9.00
C PHE A 173 -1.66 -11.89 -8.89
N PHE A 174 -2.06 -10.69 -8.47
CA PHE A 174 -1.14 -9.56 -8.30
C PHE A 174 -0.03 -9.89 -7.27
N ALA A 175 -0.38 -10.40 -6.10
CA ALA A 175 0.58 -10.76 -5.06
C ALA A 175 1.52 -11.90 -5.50
N SER A 176 1.01 -12.87 -6.28
CA SER A 176 1.82 -13.93 -6.86
C SER A 176 2.83 -13.39 -7.88
N GLN A 177 2.42 -12.45 -8.75
CA GLN A 177 3.32 -11.79 -9.68
C GLN A 177 4.39 -10.97 -8.95
N LEU A 178 4.02 -10.28 -7.87
CA LEU A 178 4.95 -9.54 -7.03
C LEU A 178 6.01 -10.46 -6.43
N LEU A 179 5.60 -11.59 -5.86
CA LEU A 179 6.51 -12.59 -5.28
C LEU A 179 7.42 -13.21 -6.34
N GLY A 180 6.89 -13.53 -7.52
CA GLY A 180 7.67 -14.02 -8.66
C GLY A 180 8.67 -13.00 -9.20
N LYS A 181 8.31 -11.70 -9.24
CA LYS A 181 9.22 -10.60 -9.59
C LYS A 181 10.41 -10.55 -8.61
N VAL A 182 10.12 -10.65 -7.31
CA VAL A 182 11.16 -10.66 -6.27
C VAL A 182 12.06 -11.87 -6.39
N ALA A 183 11.51 -13.08 -6.56
CA ALA A 183 12.30 -14.30 -6.68
C ALA A 183 13.32 -14.22 -7.85
N ARG A 184 12.88 -13.69 -9.00
CA ARG A 184 13.75 -13.51 -10.17
C ARG A 184 14.89 -12.51 -9.90
N ARG A 185 14.58 -11.33 -9.34
CA ARG A 185 15.61 -10.32 -9.10
C ARG A 185 16.54 -10.67 -7.95
N HIS A 186 16.00 -11.34 -6.90
CA HIS A 186 16.75 -11.68 -5.69
C HIS A 186 17.72 -12.84 -5.88
N SER A 187 17.33 -13.87 -6.65
CA SER A 187 18.08 -15.13 -6.72
C SER A 187 18.06 -15.78 -8.11
N GLU A 188 17.76 -14.99 -9.15
CA GLU A 188 17.75 -15.49 -10.56
C GLU A 188 16.87 -16.75 -10.74
N VAL A 189 15.74 -16.80 -10.03
CA VAL A 189 14.80 -17.94 -10.07
C VAL A 189 14.09 -17.99 -11.42
N GLU A 190 14.30 -19.09 -12.17
CA GLU A 190 13.74 -19.30 -13.50
C GLU A 190 12.80 -20.50 -13.60
N THR A 191 12.88 -21.45 -12.65
CA THR A 191 12.10 -22.69 -12.66
C THR A 191 11.28 -22.85 -11.38
N GLN A 192 10.25 -23.71 -11.43
CA GLN A 192 9.43 -24.01 -10.27
C GLN A 192 10.24 -24.65 -9.13
N ASP A 193 11.14 -25.59 -9.44
CA ASP A 193 11.98 -26.24 -8.41
C ASP A 193 12.89 -25.23 -7.70
N GLN A 194 13.45 -24.26 -8.46
CA GLN A 194 14.23 -23.16 -7.86
C GLN A 194 13.37 -22.25 -7.00
N PHE A 195 12.13 -21.99 -7.42
CA PHE A 195 11.19 -21.17 -6.68
C PHE A 195 10.81 -21.84 -5.36
N ASP A 196 10.48 -23.13 -5.38
CA ASP A 196 10.12 -23.89 -4.19
C ASP A 196 11.30 -23.95 -3.21
N PHE A 197 12.51 -24.18 -3.71
CA PHE A 197 13.73 -24.13 -2.89
C PHE A 197 13.98 -22.75 -2.29
N TRP A 198 13.77 -21.67 -3.07
CA TRP A 198 13.94 -20.29 -2.61
C TRP A 198 12.93 -19.94 -1.51
N ILE A 199 11.66 -20.31 -1.66
CA ILE A 199 10.62 -20.17 -0.64
C ILE A 199 11.00 -20.88 0.66
N GLU A 200 11.45 -22.14 0.56
CA GLU A 200 11.88 -22.93 1.72
C GLU A 200 13.12 -22.33 2.40
N LYS A 201 14.14 -21.97 1.61
CA LYS A 201 15.38 -21.38 2.11
C LYS A 201 15.15 -20.06 2.87
N LEU A 202 14.23 -19.22 2.41
CA LEU A 202 13.87 -17.96 3.05
C LEU A 202 12.74 -18.12 4.07
N GLU A 203 12.24 -19.33 4.31
CA GLU A 203 11.15 -19.61 5.26
C GLU A 203 9.88 -18.78 5.00
N LEU A 204 9.57 -18.52 3.71
CA LEU A 204 8.42 -17.71 3.29
C LEU A 204 7.09 -18.49 3.25
N ASN A 205 7.15 -19.80 3.48
CA ASN A 205 6.00 -20.69 3.64
C ASN A 205 5.52 -20.79 5.11
N ASP A 206 6.19 -20.14 6.05
CA ASP A 206 5.90 -20.18 7.48
C ASP A 206 5.52 -18.78 8.00
N PRO A 207 4.19 -18.47 8.15
CA PRO A 207 3.73 -17.17 8.61
C PRO A 207 4.29 -16.74 9.97
N ASP A 208 4.50 -17.68 10.89
CA ASP A 208 5.04 -17.38 12.22
C ASP A 208 6.47 -16.83 12.15
N LYS A 209 7.21 -17.19 11.09
CA LYS A 209 8.56 -16.71 10.86
C LYS A 209 8.61 -15.43 10.05
N PHE A 210 7.97 -15.39 8.89
CA PHE A 210 8.09 -14.21 8.04
C PHE A 210 7.36 -12.99 8.61
N LEU A 211 6.27 -13.15 9.37
CA LEU A 211 5.59 -12.02 10.03
C LEU A 211 6.45 -11.38 11.14
N VAL A 212 7.28 -12.16 11.83
CA VAL A 212 8.26 -11.60 12.77
C VAL A 212 9.32 -10.78 12.03
N ARG A 213 9.75 -11.22 10.85
CA ARG A 213 10.70 -10.47 10.01
C ARG A 213 10.05 -9.21 9.46
N LEU A 214 8.76 -9.28 9.05
CA LEU A 214 8.01 -8.11 8.63
C LEU A 214 7.96 -7.05 9.74
N ARG A 215 7.70 -7.44 10.98
CA ARG A 215 7.73 -6.51 12.11
C ARG A 215 9.06 -5.75 12.21
N ASN A 216 10.19 -6.44 12.03
CA ASN A 216 11.50 -5.81 12.06
C ASN A 216 11.69 -4.81 10.89
N ILE A 217 11.18 -5.15 9.70
CA ILE A 217 11.19 -4.23 8.55
C ILE A 217 10.39 -2.97 8.86
N VAL A 218 9.20 -3.14 9.41
CA VAL A 218 8.31 -2.02 9.78
C VAL A 218 8.92 -1.14 10.87
N ASP A 219 9.60 -1.73 11.86
CA ASP A 219 10.34 -0.98 12.89
C ASP A 219 11.49 -0.15 12.27
N VAL A 220 12.19 -0.68 11.28
CA VAL A 220 13.23 0.04 10.53
C VAL A 220 12.64 1.19 9.71
N LEU A 221 11.53 0.97 9.00
CA LEU A 221 10.84 2.01 8.22
C LEU A 221 10.36 3.16 9.12
N ALA A 222 9.77 2.84 10.27
CA ALA A 222 9.28 3.83 11.22
C ALA A 222 10.41 4.60 11.94
N GLN A 223 11.67 4.15 11.86
CA GLN A 223 12.84 4.82 12.45
C GLN A 223 12.65 5.20 13.93
N GLU A 224 11.97 4.35 14.71
CA GLU A 224 11.55 4.63 16.10
C GLU A 224 10.59 5.84 16.25
N ASN A 225 10.17 6.45 15.15
CA ASN A 225 9.25 7.58 15.14
C ASN A 225 7.81 7.11 14.86
N TRP A 226 7.21 6.53 15.89
CA TRP A 226 5.82 6.06 15.81
C TRP A 226 4.84 7.20 16.07
N TRP A 227 3.91 7.40 15.14
CA TRP A 227 2.83 8.40 15.28
C TRP A 227 1.63 7.87 16.05
N ILE A 228 1.66 6.59 16.40
CA ILE A 228 0.63 5.84 17.11
C ILE A 228 1.21 5.21 18.39
N ASP A 229 0.39 5.14 19.43
CA ASP A 229 0.73 4.36 20.63
C ASP A 229 0.36 2.89 20.41
N ARG A 230 1.33 2.12 19.89
CA ARG A 230 1.14 0.71 19.56
C ARG A 230 0.76 -0.15 20.76
N ASP A 231 1.28 0.17 21.93
CA ASP A 231 1.03 -0.60 23.14
C ASP A 231 -0.37 -0.33 23.68
N ALA A 232 -0.81 0.93 23.70
CA ALA A 232 -2.18 1.27 24.05
C ALA A 232 -3.18 0.62 23.08
N ILE A 233 -2.88 0.61 21.78
CA ILE A 233 -3.75 -0.02 20.77
C ILE A 233 -3.81 -1.55 20.99
N ARG A 234 -2.67 -2.23 21.18
CA ARG A 234 -2.67 -3.68 21.44
C ARG A 234 -3.48 -4.06 22.67
N ASN A 235 -3.27 -3.35 23.76
CA ASN A 235 -4.01 -3.59 25.00
C ASN A 235 -5.53 -3.43 24.80
N SER A 236 -5.97 -2.54 23.90
CA SER A 236 -7.40 -2.35 23.59
C SER A 236 -8.01 -3.44 22.70
N ILE A 237 -7.19 -4.31 22.07
CA ILE A 237 -7.66 -5.42 21.24
C ILE A 237 -7.78 -6.72 22.08
N GLU A 238 -6.97 -6.84 23.14
CA GLU A 238 -6.94 -8.03 24.00
C GLU A 238 -8.07 -8.05 25.06
N ASP A 239 -8.75 -6.92 25.29
CA ASP A 239 -9.93 -6.78 26.16
C ASP A 239 -11.24 -7.02 25.38
#